data_aae4319caad6fc8a82ef76df5f9b85a3
#
_entry.id   aae4319caad6fc8a82ef76df5f9b85a3
#
_cell.length_a   1.000
_cell.length_b   1.000
_cell.length_c   1.000
_cell.angle_alpha   90.00
_cell.angle_beta   90.00
_cell.angle_gamma   90.00
#
_symmetry.space_group_name_H-M   'P 1'
#
loop_
_entity.id
_entity.type
_entity.pdbx_description
1 polymer ?
#
loop_
_entity_poly.entity_id
_entity_poly.type
_entity_poly.pdbx_seq_one_letter_code
_entity_poly.pdbx_strand_id
1 'polypeptide(L)'
;IFQTREFEERFLKIGLPYRIVGGIKFYERAEIKDCVAYLKVIHQPFDDLSFERIINVPKRSIGDTTIKLINEHAKINKTTLENAARKLIEENKIKPKTKLGLNSLLNLLQKWREDLKNKINHNKLLQLVLDESGYSEMLKNKKDLENENRLENIKELLNAMKEFDNLESFLEHVALATSLDQDWETEKVNLMTMHASKGLEFDVVFLPGWEEGCLLYTSDAADDSG
;
A
#
# COMPACT_ATOMS: atom_id res chain seq x y z
N ILE A 1 -13.57 -2.68 8.67
CA ILE A 1 -12.25 -2.29 9.24
C ILE A 1 -11.78 -0.95 8.61
N PHE A 2 -12.70 -0.07 8.19
CA PHE A 2 -12.32 1.17 7.48
C PHE A 2 -11.85 2.30 8.41
N GLN A 3 -12.07 2.20 9.71
CA GLN A 3 -11.79 3.27 10.68
C GLN A 3 -10.47 3.07 11.46
N THR A 4 -9.69 2.03 11.18
CA THR A 4 -8.49 1.73 12.00
C THR A 4 -7.36 2.74 11.78
N ARG A 5 -7.21 3.31 10.58
CA ARG A 5 -6.12 4.23 10.25
C ARG A 5 -6.01 5.41 11.22
N GLU A 6 -7.12 6.08 11.50
CA GLU A 6 -7.10 7.26 12.39
C GLU A 6 -6.60 6.90 13.80
N PHE A 7 -7.00 5.72 14.30
CA PHE A 7 -6.50 5.22 15.58
C PHE A 7 -5.03 4.83 15.48
N GLU A 8 -4.62 4.14 14.42
CA GLU A 8 -3.24 3.77 14.16
C GLU A 8 -2.34 5.02 14.10
N GLU A 9 -2.72 6.03 13.33
CA GLU A 9 -2.02 7.32 13.23
C GLU A 9 -1.92 8.02 14.60
N ARG A 10 -3.01 8.03 15.36
CA ARG A 10 -2.99 8.64 16.68
C ARG A 10 -2.09 7.91 17.65
N PHE A 11 -2.15 6.58 17.66
CA PHE A 11 -1.29 5.77 18.52
C PHE A 11 0.18 5.92 18.17
N LEU A 12 0.51 5.99 16.88
CA LEU A 12 1.86 6.30 16.41
C LEU A 12 2.34 7.67 16.91
N LYS A 13 1.51 8.72 16.79
CA LYS A 13 1.86 10.09 17.24
C LYS A 13 2.14 10.19 18.73
N ILE A 14 1.44 9.41 19.56
CA ILE A 14 1.61 9.44 21.02
C ILE A 14 2.53 8.32 21.54
N GLY A 15 3.10 7.51 20.64
CA GLY A 15 3.97 6.41 21.04
C GLY A 15 3.24 5.27 21.78
N LEU A 16 1.94 5.10 21.57
CA LEU A 16 1.15 4.06 22.22
C LEU A 16 1.23 2.74 21.44
N PRO A 17 1.76 1.66 22.05
CA PRO A 17 1.84 0.36 21.39
C PRO A 17 0.46 -0.21 21.11
N TYR A 18 0.26 -0.72 19.89
CA TYR A 18 -0.99 -1.35 19.52
C TYR A 18 -0.79 -2.56 18.60
N ARG A 19 -1.81 -3.41 18.52
CA ARG A 19 -1.89 -4.48 17.52
C ARG A 19 -3.29 -4.56 16.92
N ILE A 20 -3.38 -5.00 15.67
CA ILE A 20 -4.65 -5.29 15.02
C ILE A 20 -4.91 -6.78 15.11
N VAL A 21 -6.04 -7.14 15.72
CA VAL A 21 -6.46 -8.55 15.87
C VAL A 21 -7.43 -8.88 14.73
N GLY A 22 -7.08 -9.90 13.94
CA GLY A 22 -7.89 -10.32 12.80
C GLY A 22 -7.85 -9.40 11.58
N GLY A 23 -6.83 -8.57 11.47
CA GLY A 23 -6.63 -7.65 10.35
C GLY A 23 -5.17 -7.35 10.09
N ILE A 24 -4.94 -6.50 9.11
CA ILE A 24 -3.60 -6.04 8.68
C ILE A 24 -3.54 -4.52 8.92
N LYS A 25 -2.42 -4.03 9.46
CA LYS A 25 -2.17 -2.60 9.63
C LYS A 25 -2.31 -1.86 8.30
N PHE A 26 -2.72 -0.60 8.37
CA PHE A 26 -3.03 0.19 7.18
C PHE A 26 -1.88 0.20 6.18
N TYR A 27 -0.66 0.57 6.62
CA TYR A 27 0.51 0.63 5.74
C TYR A 27 1.07 -0.73 5.31
N GLU A 28 0.56 -1.83 5.85
CA GLU A 28 0.94 -3.19 5.49
C GLU A 28 0.01 -3.83 4.45
N ARG A 29 -1.15 -3.22 4.18
CA ARG A 29 -2.10 -3.68 3.16
C ARG A 29 -1.44 -3.71 1.79
N ALA A 30 -1.74 -4.73 0.99
CA ALA A 30 -1.05 -4.96 -0.28
C ALA A 30 -1.13 -3.77 -1.23
N GLU A 31 -2.33 -3.19 -1.41
CA GLU A 31 -2.58 -2.03 -2.27
C GLU A 31 -1.86 -0.77 -1.77
N ILE A 32 -1.72 -0.61 -0.45
CA ILE A 32 -1.00 0.52 0.15
C ILE A 32 0.50 0.35 -0.07
N LYS A 33 1.03 -0.86 0.15
CA LYS A 33 2.44 -1.18 -0.16
C LYS A 33 2.76 -0.96 -1.65
N ASP A 34 1.83 -1.26 -2.55
CA ASP A 34 2.00 -1.02 -3.99
C ASP A 34 2.09 0.49 -4.28
N CYS A 35 1.17 1.28 -3.74
CA CYS A 35 1.19 2.75 -3.87
C CYS A 35 2.48 3.36 -3.34
N VAL A 36 2.88 2.94 -2.14
CA VAL A 36 4.13 3.41 -1.49
C VAL A 36 5.35 3.00 -2.30
N ALA A 37 5.38 1.78 -2.87
CA ALA A 37 6.49 1.33 -3.70
C ALA A 37 6.63 2.16 -4.97
N TYR A 38 5.52 2.52 -5.64
CA TYR A 38 5.57 3.47 -6.76
C TYR A 38 6.19 4.82 -6.35
N LEU A 39 5.72 5.40 -5.26
CA LEU A 39 6.24 6.68 -4.76
C LEU A 39 7.71 6.59 -4.38
N LYS A 40 8.14 5.49 -3.74
CA LYS A 40 9.55 5.27 -3.39
C LYS A 40 10.44 5.19 -4.61
N VAL A 41 10.09 4.43 -5.66
CA VAL A 41 10.87 4.33 -6.89
C VAL A 41 10.95 5.66 -7.63
N ILE A 42 9.90 6.48 -7.57
CA ILE A 42 9.91 7.82 -8.17
C ILE A 42 10.86 8.74 -7.40
N HIS A 43 10.81 8.71 -6.06
CA HIS A 43 11.64 9.53 -5.19
C HIS A 43 13.10 9.06 -5.17
N GLN A 44 13.32 7.74 -5.13
CA GLN A 44 14.63 7.11 -5.01
C GLN A 44 14.85 6.05 -6.11
N PRO A 45 15.46 6.41 -7.25
CA PRO A 45 15.65 5.50 -8.39
C PRO A 45 16.50 4.25 -8.12
N PHE A 46 17.14 4.19 -6.96
CA PHE A 46 17.97 3.05 -6.51
C PHE A 46 17.26 2.10 -5.53
N ASP A 47 15.96 2.31 -5.26
CA ASP A 47 15.16 1.41 -4.44
C ASP A 47 14.72 0.18 -5.26
N ASP A 48 15.63 -0.80 -5.34
CA ASP A 48 15.44 -2.03 -6.11
C ASP A 48 14.28 -2.88 -5.57
N LEU A 49 14.05 -2.90 -4.24
CA LEU A 49 12.96 -3.66 -3.64
C LEU A 49 11.60 -3.11 -4.08
N SER A 50 11.45 -1.79 -4.06
CA SER A 50 10.23 -1.13 -4.52
C SER A 50 10.06 -1.28 -6.04
N PHE A 51 11.16 -1.23 -6.83
CA PHE A 51 11.10 -1.46 -8.27
C PHE A 51 10.66 -2.89 -8.59
N GLU A 52 11.21 -3.91 -7.93
CA GLU A 52 10.81 -5.30 -8.11
C GLU A 52 9.33 -5.53 -7.76
N ARG A 53 8.84 -4.85 -6.75
CA ARG A 53 7.42 -4.90 -6.37
C ARG A 53 6.49 -4.39 -7.46
N ILE A 54 6.80 -3.25 -8.08
CA ILE A 54 5.91 -2.61 -9.05
C ILE A 54 6.09 -3.06 -10.50
N ILE A 55 7.21 -3.72 -10.84
CA ILE A 55 7.59 -4.01 -12.22
C ILE A 55 6.50 -4.73 -13.01
N ASN A 56 5.74 -5.61 -12.38
CA ASN A 56 4.65 -6.38 -12.99
C ASN A 56 3.29 -6.19 -12.27
N VAL A 57 3.11 -5.10 -11.56
CA VAL A 57 1.86 -4.72 -10.90
C VAL A 57 1.48 -3.29 -11.35
N PRO A 58 0.44 -3.14 -12.21
CA PRO A 58 -0.38 -4.16 -12.91
C PRO A 58 0.41 -5.10 -13.83
N LYS A 59 -0.20 -6.20 -14.27
CA LYS A 59 0.46 -7.17 -15.15
C LYS A 59 0.91 -6.54 -16.47
N ARG A 60 2.22 -6.66 -16.78
CA ARG A 60 2.87 -6.11 -17.99
C ARG A 60 3.55 -7.17 -18.84
N SER A 61 3.14 -8.43 -18.71
CA SER A 61 3.79 -9.59 -19.34
C SER A 61 5.26 -9.77 -18.94
N ILE A 62 5.63 -9.29 -17.74
CA ILE A 62 6.94 -9.46 -17.15
C ILE A 62 6.85 -10.63 -16.17
N GLY A 63 7.33 -11.79 -16.58
CA GLY A 63 7.33 -13.00 -15.74
C GLY A 63 8.63 -13.18 -14.98
N ASP A 64 8.64 -14.17 -14.08
CA ASP A 64 9.75 -14.49 -13.18
C ASP A 64 11.10 -14.68 -13.91
N THR A 65 11.07 -15.26 -15.11
CA THR A 65 12.28 -15.44 -15.93
C THR A 65 12.93 -14.11 -16.30
N THR A 66 12.11 -13.11 -16.64
CA THR A 66 12.64 -11.77 -16.96
C THR A 66 13.11 -11.06 -15.70
N ILE A 67 12.41 -11.19 -14.59
CA ILE A 67 12.81 -10.62 -13.30
C ILE A 67 14.16 -11.21 -12.88
N LYS A 68 14.34 -12.53 -12.96
CA LYS A 68 15.62 -13.19 -12.68
C LYS A 68 16.73 -12.67 -13.58
N LEU A 69 16.50 -12.53 -14.88
CA LEU A 69 17.48 -12.00 -15.83
C LEU A 69 17.90 -10.57 -15.47
N ILE A 70 16.96 -9.71 -15.07
CA ILE A 70 17.26 -8.34 -14.63
C ILE A 70 18.09 -8.36 -13.35
N ASN A 71 17.72 -9.19 -12.37
CA ASN A 71 18.47 -9.34 -11.11
C ASN A 71 19.90 -9.82 -11.33
N GLU A 72 20.09 -10.85 -12.15
CA GLU A 72 21.42 -11.38 -12.51
C GLU A 72 22.28 -10.31 -13.20
N HIS A 73 21.69 -9.59 -14.16
CA HIS A 73 22.39 -8.52 -14.88
C HIS A 73 22.77 -7.38 -13.93
N ALA A 74 21.89 -6.97 -13.03
CA ALA A 74 22.14 -5.94 -12.03
C ALA A 74 23.28 -6.35 -11.09
N LYS A 75 23.26 -7.58 -10.60
CA LYS A 75 24.30 -8.13 -9.71
C LYS A 75 25.67 -8.19 -10.37
N ILE A 76 25.75 -8.69 -11.61
CA ILE A 76 27.02 -8.81 -12.37
C ILE A 76 27.63 -7.43 -12.63
N ASN A 77 26.79 -6.47 -13.02
CA ASN A 77 27.25 -5.14 -13.42
C ASN A 77 27.23 -4.12 -12.26
N LYS A 78 26.90 -4.54 -11.04
CA LYS A 78 26.81 -3.69 -9.83
C LYS A 78 25.99 -2.41 -10.10
N THR A 79 24.82 -2.58 -10.69
CA THR A 79 23.89 -1.49 -11.05
C THR A 79 22.50 -1.75 -10.48
N THR A 80 21.61 -0.77 -10.55
CA THR A 80 20.24 -0.91 -10.10
C THR A 80 19.41 -1.79 -11.05
N LEU A 81 18.31 -2.37 -10.54
CA LEU A 81 17.39 -3.17 -11.36
C LEU A 81 16.80 -2.37 -12.52
N GLU A 82 16.49 -1.08 -12.31
CA GLU A 82 16.00 -0.20 -13.36
C GLU A 82 17.03 -0.02 -14.48
N ASN A 83 18.29 0.26 -14.15
CA ASN A 83 19.36 0.41 -15.13
C ASN A 83 19.66 -0.91 -15.84
N ALA A 84 19.66 -2.03 -15.13
CA ALA A 84 19.77 -3.36 -15.71
C ALA A 84 18.66 -3.63 -16.72
N ALA A 85 17.41 -3.29 -16.37
CA ALA A 85 16.28 -3.44 -17.27
C ALA A 85 16.43 -2.61 -18.56
N ARG A 86 16.89 -1.35 -18.47
CA ARG A 86 17.19 -0.48 -19.63
C ARG A 86 18.24 -1.09 -20.53
N LYS A 87 19.35 -1.56 -19.95
CA LYS A 87 20.45 -2.21 -20.68
C LYS A 87 20.01 -3.46 -21.42
N LEU A 88 19.26 -4.34 -20.76
CA LEU A 88 18.74 -5.57 -21.37
C LEU A 88 17.77 -5.27 -22.53
N ILE A 89 17.02 -4.17 -22.47
CA ILE A 89 16.17 -3.69 -23.56
C ILE A 89 17.03 -3.21 -24.75
N GLU A 90 18.06 -2.40 -24.50
CA GLU A 90 19.02 -1.90 -25.52
C GLU A 90 19.74 -3.07 -26.22
N GLU A 91 20.15 -4.07 -25.45
CA GLU A 91 20.84 -5.28 -25.94
C GLU A 91 19.90 -6.29 -26.62
N ASN A 92 18.61 -6.00 -26.72
CA ASN A 92 17.55 -6.89 -27.27
C ASN A 92 17.50 -8.28 -26.62
N LYS A 93 17.86 -8.39 -25.34
CA LYS A 93 17.82 -9.64 -24.56
C LYS A 93 16.45 -9.95 -23.96
N ILE A 94 15.46 -9.07 -24.13
CA ILE A 94 14.10 -9.21 -23.64
C ILE A 94 13.14 -9.48 -24.78
N LYS A 95 12.21 -10.41 -24.58
CA LYS A 95 11.18 -10.78 -25.58
C LYS A 95 10.34 -9.55 -25.97
N PRO A 96 9.91 -9.42 -27.24
CA PRO A 96 9.21 -8.23 -27.75
C PRO A 96 8.01 -7.79 -26.89
N LYS A 97 7.14 -8.74 -26.51
CA LYS A 97 5.95 -8.43 -25.70
C LYS A 97 6.31 -7.87 -24.32
N THR A 98 7.29 -8.46 -23.67
CA THR A 98 7.80 -8.03 -22.36
C THR A 98 8.53 -6.69 -22.47
N LYS A 99 9.28 -6.49 -23.56
CA LYS A 99 10.00 -5.24 -23.86
C LYS A 99 9.02 -4.05 -23.94
N LEU A 100 7.86 -4.20 -24.57
CA LEU A 100 6.84 -3.15 -24.64
C LEU A 100 6.34 -2.75 -23.25
N GLY A 101 5.95 -3.72 -22.42
CA GLY A 101 5.47 -3.45 -21.07
C GLY A 101 6.52 -2.81 -20.17
N LEU A 102 7.77 -3.28 -20.27
CA LEU A 102 8.88 -2.75 -19.49
C LEU A 102 9.26 -1.33 -19.92
N ASN A 103 9.36 -1.06 -21.23
CA ASN A 103 9.59 0.28 -21.75
C ASN A 103 8.50 1.28 -21.32
N SER A 104 7.23 0.86 -21.37
CA SER A 104 6.13 1.71 -20.92
C SER A 104 6.32 2.11 -19.45
N LEU A 105 6.62 1.16 -18.56
CA LEU A 105 6.88 1.47 -17.15
C LEU A 105 8.06 2.42 -16.98
N LEU A 106 9.20 2.13 -17.63
CA LEU A 106 10.41 2.94 -17.49
C LEU A 106 10.23 4.39 -17.98
N ASN A 107 9.45 4.58 -19.05
CA ASN A 107 9.11 5.92 -19.56
C ASN A 107 8.16 6.65 -18.59
N LEU A 108 7.19 5.96 -18.01
CA LEU A 108 6.30 6.54 -17.00
C LEU A 108 7.08 6.95 -15.75
N LEU A 109 8.00 6.11 -15.26
CA LEU A 109 8.85 6.46 -14.12
C LEU A 109 9.68 7.72 -14.38
N GLN A 110 10.23 7.85 -15.58
CA GLN A 110 10.96 9.06 -15.96
C GLN A 110 10.05 10.29 -15.96
N LYS A 111 8.86 10.21 -16.59
CA LYS A 111 7.87 11.29 -16.62
C LYS A 111 7.47 11.70 -15.20
N TRP A 112 7.11 10.76 -14.33
CA TRP A 112 6.69 11.08 -12.95
C TRP A 112 7.79 11.70 -12.11
N ARG A 113 9.06 11.36 -12.36
CA ARG A 113 10.22 12.03 -11.74
C ARG A 113 10.35 13.48 -12.21
N GLU A 114 10.07 13.73 -13.48
CA GLU A 114 10.04 15.09 -14.02
C GLU A 114 8.89 15.91 -13.43
N ASP A 115 7.70 15.30 -13.31
CA ASP A 115 6.54 15.92 -12.65
C ASP A 115 6.86 16.26 -11.18
N LEU A 116 7.52 15.35 -10.45
CA LEU A 116 7.95 15.59 -9.07
C LEU A 116 8.96 16.74 -8.98
N LYS A 117 9.94 16.81 -9.89
CA LYS A 117 10.90 17.94 -9.99
C LYS A 117 10.21 19.26 -10.28
N ASN A 118 9.14 19.24 -11.07
CA ASN A 118 8.30 20.40 -11.38
C ASN A 118 7.32 20.75 -10.24
N LYS A 119 7.54 20.18 -9.02
CA LYS A 119 6.77 20.48 -7.81
C LYS A 119 5.29 20.15 -7.89
N ILE A 120 4.91 19.12 -8.63
CA ILE A 120 3.55 18.60 -8.54
C ILE A 120 3.25 18.21 -7.10
N ASN A 121 2.02 18.47 -6.65
CA ASN A 121 1.60 18.01 -5.32
C ASN A 121 1.66 16.47 -5.25
N HIS A 122 2.25 15.94 -4.18
CA HIS A 122 2.54 14.50 -4.04
C HIS A 122 1.28 13.61 -4.04
N ASN A 123 0.14 14.08 -3.54
CA ASN A 123 -1.11 13.31 -3.64
C ASN A 123 -1.67 13.30 -5.07
N LYS A 124 -1.52 14.40 -5.83
CA LYS A 124 -1.84 14.44 -7.26
C LYS A 124 -0.90 13.55 -8.06
N LEU A 125 0.37 13.51 -7.69
CA LEU A 125 1.33 12.59 -8.32
C LEU A 125 0.87 11.15 -8.15
N LEU A 126 0.47 10.73 -6.95
CA LEU A 126 -0.02 9.37 -6.75
C LEU A 126 -1.27 9.08 -7.58
N GLN A 127 -2.22 10.02 -7.70
CA GLN A 127 -3.39 9.86 -8.57
C GLN A 127 -2.99 9.61 -10.03
N LEU A 128 -2.06 10.42 -10.57
CA LEU A 128 -1.53 10.23 -11.93
C LEU A 128 -0.85 8.87 -12.09
N VAL A 129 -0.04 8.47 -11.12
CA VAL A 129 0.64 7.17 -11.12
C VAL A 129 -0.36 6.03 -11.19
N LEU A 130 -1.40 6.06 -10.37
CA LEU A 130 -2.43 5.01 -10.32
C LEU A 130 -3.23 4.91 -11.62
N ASP A 131 -3.53 6.04 -12.26
CA ASP A 131 -4.30 6.08 -13.49
C ASP A 131 -3.42 5.71 -14.70
N GLU A 132 -2.26 6.32 -14.86
CA GLU A 132 -1.37 6.10 -16.01
C GLU A 132 -0.70 4.72 -15.98
N SER A 133 -0.44 4.14 -14.80
CA SER A 133 0.06 2.77 -14.69
C SER A 133 -0.97 1.71 -15.03
N GLY A 134 -2.27 2.07 -15.04
CA GLY A 134 -3.40 1.15 -15.15
C GLY A 134 -3.78 0.46 -13.83
N TYR A 135 -3.24 0.92 -12.68
CA TYR A 135 -3.51 0.31 -11.38
C TYR A 135 -4.99 0.50 -10.97
N SER A 136 -5.49 1.73 -11.13
CA SER A 136 -6.91 2.04 -10.87
C SER A 136 -7.84 1.19 -11.74
N GLU A 137 -7.50 0.99 -13.01
CA GLU A 137 -8.27 0.16 -13.93
C GLU A 137 -8.22 -1.31 -13.54
N MET A 138 -7.06 -1.82 -13.16
CA MET A 138 -6.89 -3.21 -12.70
C MET A 138 -7.83 -3.55 -11.54
N LEU A 139 -7.99 -2.65 -10.56
CA LEU A 139 -8.89 -2.85 -9.42
C LEU A 139 -10.36 -2.72 -9.83
N LYS A 140 -10.71 -1.77 -10.70
CA LYS A 140 -12.09 -1.56 -11.18
C LYS A 140 -12.61 -2.71 -12.06
N ASN A 141 -11.71 -3.39 -12.79
CA ASN A 141 -12.09 -4.46 -13.70
C ASN A 141 -12.56 -5.75 -13.00
N LYS A 142 -12.23 -5.92 -11.73
CA LYS A 142 -12.76 -6.99 -10.89
C LYS A 142 -13.78 -6.40 -9.92
N LYS A 143 -15.06 -6.53 -10.27
CA LYS A 143 -16.17 -6.08 -9.42
C LYS A 143 -16.41 -7.09 -8.29
N ASP A 144 -15.55 -7.13 -7.31
CA ASP A 144 -15.71 -7.88 -6.07
C ASP A 144 -15.52 -6.95 -4.86
N LEU A 145 -16.09 -7.34 -3.75
CA LEU A 145 -16.06 -6.57 -2.50
C LEU A 145 -14.61 -6.28 -2.03
N GLU A 146 -13.67 -7.17 -2.34
CA GLU A 146 -12.28 -7.01 -1.96
C GLU A 146 -11.63 -5.83 -2.71
N ASN A 147 -11.87 -5.71 -4.03
CA ASN A 147 -11.33 -4.61 -4.81
C ASN A 147 -12.02 -3.27 -4.52
N GLU A 148 -13.31 -3.28 -4.18
CA GLU A 148 -13.99 -2.07 -3.67
C GLU A 148 -13.32 -1.58 -2.39
N ASN A 149 -13.02 -2.48 -1.45
CA ASN A 149 -12.31 -2.17 -0.23
C ASN A 149 -10.90 -1.63 -0.49
N ARG A 150 -10.17 -2.20 -1.46
CA ARG A 150 -8.84 -1.72 -1.84
C ARG A 150 -8.90 -0.30 -2.43
N LEU A 151 -9.88 -0.01 -3.26
CA LEU A 151 -10.08 1.34 -3.80
C LEU A 151 -10.39 2.36 -2.69
N GLU A 152 -11.17 1.97 -1.68
CA GLU A 152 -11.44 2.82 -0.53
C GLU A 152 -10.19 3.06 0.31
N ASN A 153 -9.37 2.04 0.56
CA ASN A 153 -8.08 2.17 1.22
C ASN A 153 -7.15 3.14 0.47
N ILE A 154 -7.14 3.11 -0.86
CA ILE A 154 -6.34 4.05 -1.67
C ILE A 154 -6.86 5.49 -1.53
N LYS A 155 -8.18 5.70 -1.49
CA LYS A 155 -8.75 7.03 -1.22
C LYS A 155 -8.34 7.54 0.17
N GLU A 156 -8.36 6.65 1.15
CA GLU A 156 -7.92 6.96 2.50
C GLU A 156 -6.42 7.34 2.53
N LEU A 157 -5.57 6.63 1.79
CA LEU A 157 -4.16 6.97 1.61
C LEU A 157 -3.97 8.36 1.01
N LEU A 158 -4.69 8.66 -0.08
CA LEU A 158 -4.65 9.98 -0.73
C LEU A 158 -5.09 11.11 0.21
N ASN A 159 -6.05 10.85 1.10
CA ASN A 159 -6.45 11.82 2.11
C ASN A 159 -5.38 11.98 3.20
N ALA A 160 -4.78 10.88 3.67
CA ALA A 160 -3.68 10.93 4.63
C ALA A 160 -2.49 11.75 4.10
N MET A 161 -2.14 11.57 2.83
CA MET A 161 -1.03 12.29 2.21
C MET A 161 -1.19 13.82 2.23
N LYS A 162 -2.42 14.35 2.34
CA LYS A 162 -2.67 15.79 2.43
C LYS A 162 -2.17 16.43 3.74
N GLU A 163 -1.95 15.61 4.76
CA GLU A 163 -1.45 16.06 6.07
C GLU A 163 0.07 16.33 6.05
N PHE A 164 0.76 15.96 4.96
CA PHE A 164 2.21 16.10 4.82
C PHE A 164 2.57 17.19 3.82
N ASP A 165 3.63 17.94 4.12
CA ASP A 165 4.07 19.07 3.29
C ASP A 165 4.63 18.62 1.94
N ASN A 166 5.28 17.45 1.91
CA ASN A 166 5.94 16.92 0.71
C ASN A 166 6.02 15.38 0.74
N LEU A 167 6.47 14.79 -0.38
CA LEU A 167 6.59 13.34 -0.54
C LEU A 167 7.60 12.73 0.44
N GLU A 168 8.69 13.41 0.73
CA GLU A 168 9.76 12.91 1.61
C GLU A 168 9.23 12.70 3.03
N SER A 169 8.59 13.72 3.62
CA SER A 169 8.00 13.63 4.96
C SER A 169 6.93 12.55 5.06
N PHE A 170 6.14 12.35 4.00
CA PHE A 170 5.19 11.24 3.94
C PHE A 170 5.89 9.87 3.94
N LEU A 171 6.94 9.70 3.12
CA LEU A 171 7.68 8.42 3.04
C LEU A 171 8.44 8.11 4.34
N GLU A 172 8.98 9.11 5.02
CA GLU A 172 9.58 8.98 6.35
C GLU A 172 8.56 8.51 7.38
N HIS A 173 7.36 9.11 7.37
CA HIS A 173 6.27 8.70 8.25
C HIS A 173 5.88 7.23 7.99
N VAL A 174 5.72 6.82 6.73
CA VAL A 174 5.42 5.42 6.37
C VAL A 174 6.52 4.47 6.86
N ALA A 175 7.80 4.87 6.70
CA ALA A 175 8.93 4.07 7.17
C ALA A 175 8.88 3.89 8.69
N LEU A 176 8.60 4.96 9.44
CA LEU A 176 8.43 4.91 10.89
C LEU A 176 7.26 4.00 11.28
N ALA A 177 6.09 4.19 10.66
CA ALA A 177 4.88 3.42 10.94
C ALA A 177 5.07 1.91 10.74
N THR A 178 5.91 1.53 9.77
CA THR A 178 6.19 0.11 9.46
C THR A 178 7.35 -0.48 10.27
N SER A 179 8.23 0.35 10.86
CA SER A 179 9.38 -0.12 11.66
C SER A 179 9.05 -0.42 13.11
N LEU A 180 8.02 0.21 13.67
CA LEU A 180 7.66 0.12 15.10
C LEU A 180 7.12 -1.25 15.54
N ASP A 181 7.09 -2.24 14.67
CA ASP A 181 6.52 -3.56 14.95
C ASP A 181 7.49 -4.59 15.55
N GLN A 182 8.79 -4.30 15.59
CA GLN A 182 9.78 -5.35 15.76
C GLN A 182 10.13 -5.73 17.20
N ASP A 183 9.87 -4.90 18.24
CA ASP A 183 10.48 -5.16 19.55
C ASP A 183 9.67 -4.76 20.80
N TRP A 184 8.34 -4.77 20.76
CA TRP A 184 7.59 -4.38 21.95
C TRP A 184 6.99 -5.59 22.68
N GLU A 185 7.70 -6.11 23.63
CA GLU A 185 7.20 -7.06 24.65
C GLU A 185 6.20 -6.42 25.64
N THR A 186 5.86 -5.14 25.45
CA THR A 186 4.97 -4.36 26.30
C THR A 186 3.50 -4.66 26.04
N GLU A 187 2.65 -4.36 27.02
CA GLU A 187 1.19 -4.36 26.85
C GLU A 187 0.78 -3.48 25.68
N LYS A 188 -0.06 -4.02 24.78
CA LYS A 188 -0.50 -3.36 23.54
C LYS A 188 -1.99 -3.15 23.57
N VAL A 189 -2.44 -1.98 23.08
CA VAL A 189 -3.86 -1.75 22.80
C VAL A 189 -4.30 -2.66 21.66
N ASN A 190 -5.40 -3.40 21.87
CA ASN A 190 -5.97 -4.27 20.85
C ASN A 190 -6.99 -3.47 20.01
N LEU A 191 -6.71 -3.31 18.73
CA LEU A 191 -7.69 -2.84 17.74
C LEU A 191 -8.33 -4.06 17.08
N MET A 192 -9.65 -4.19 17.18
CA MET A 192 -10.35 -5.35 16.62
C MET A 192 -11.79 -5.01 16.27
N THR A 193 -12.40 -5.85 15.44
CA THR A 193 -13.84 -5.81 15.22
C THR A 193 -14.56 -6.51 16.36
N MET A 194 -15.85 -6.20 16.58
CA MET A 194 -16.66 -6.91 17.57
C MET A 194 -16.75 -8.41 17.30
N HIS A 195 -16.75 -8.82 16.03
CA HIS A 195 -16.70 -10.24 15.69
C HIS A 195 -15.39 -10.90 16.14
N ALA A 196 -14.27 -10.20 16.04
CA ALA A 196 -12.97 -10.71 16.49
C ALA A 196 -12.84 -10.73 18.01
N SER A 197 -13.66 -9.97 18.74
CA SER A 197 -13.64 -9.95 20.21
C SER A 197 -14.51 -11.05 20.83
N LYS A 198 -15.25 -11.83 20.04
CA LYS A 198 -16.10 -12.90 20.56
C LYS A 198 -15.30 -13.92 21.38
N GLY A 199 -15.67 -14.08 22.65
CA GLY A 199 -15.01 -14.98 23.59
C GLY A 199 -13.75 -14.44 24.25
N LEU A 200 -13.42 -13.15 24.04
CA LEU A 200 -12.35 -12.44 24.72
C LEU A 200 -12.92 -11.51 25.78
N GLU A 201 -12.15 -11.30 26.85
CA GLU A 201 -12.48 -10.40 27.96
C GLU A 201 -11.40 -9.34 28.11
N PHE A 202 -11.81 -8.10 28.40
CA PHE A 202 -10.92 -6.96 28.55
C PHE A 202 -11.38 -6.10 29.73
N ASP A 203 -10.43 -5.58 30.51
CA ASP A 203 -10.71 -4.70 31.65
C ASP A 203 -11.34 -3.38 31.22
N VAL A 204 -10.95 -2.86 30.05
CA VAL A 204 -11.45 -1.61 29.47
C VAL A 204 -11.71 -1.79 27.98
N VAL A 205 -12.88 -1.38 27.53
CA VAL A 205 -13.31 -1.45 26.13
C VAL A 205 -13.78 -0.08 25.66
N PHE A 206 -13.27 0.37 24.53
CA PHE A 206 -13.75 1.55 23.80
C PHE A 206 -14.46 1.11 22.53
N LEU A 207 -15.67 1.59 22.32
CA LEU A 207 -16.49 1.30 21.13
C LEU A 207 -16.69 2.60 20.34
N PRO A 208 -15.74 2.95 19.46
CA PRO A 208 -15.86 4.13 18.61
C PRO A 208 -16.86 3.89 17.49
N GLY A 209 -17.54 4.97 17.04
CA GLY A 209 -18.50 4.89 15.94
C GLY A 209 -19.80 4.13 16.31
N TRP A 210 -20.16 4.14 17.59
CA TRP A 210 -21.42 3.57 18.04
C TRP A 210 -22.58 4.44 17.56
N GLU A 211 -23.29 3.97 16.55
CA GLU A 211 -24.50 4.60 16.03
C GLU A 211 -25.74 3.74 16.30
N GLU A 212 -26.89 4.36 16.44
CA GLU A 212 -28.15 3.65 16.65
C GLU A 212 -28.42 2.70 15.47
N GLY A 213 -28.69 1.42 15.75
CA GLY A 213 -28.90 0.38 14.73
C GLY A 213 -27.62 -0.33 14.27
N CYS A 214 -26.43 0.05 14.76
CA CYS A 214 -25.15 -0.58 14.36
C CYS A 214 -24.93 -1.97 14.99
N LEU A 215 -25.57 -2.25 16.11
CA LEU A 215 -25.49 -3.49 16.86
C LEU A 215 -26.87 -3.88 17.39
N LEU A 216 -27.35 -4.98 16.90
CA LEU A 216 -28.53 -5.70 17.39
C LEU A 216 -29.87 -5.08 17.02
N TYR A 217 -30.52 -5.66 16.07
CA TYR A 217 -31.95 -5.82 16.10
C TYR A 217 -32.26 -6.72 17.33
N THR A 218 -32.42 -6.12 18.49
CA THR A 218 -32.79 -6.83 19.73
C THR A 218 -34.29 -6.98 19.90
N SER A 219 -35.08 -6.71 18.87
CA SER A 219 -36.53 -6.83 18.95
C SER A 219 -37.07 -8.26 18.82
N ASP A 220 -36.25 -9.22 18.37
CA ASP A 220 -36.74 -10.58 18.10
C ASP A 220 -36.27 -11.65 19.09
N ALA A 221 -35.56 -11.30 20.15
CA ALA A 221 -35.06 -12.29 21.12
C ALA A 221 -35.91 -12.41 22.42
N ALA A 222 -37.01 -11.66 22.52
CA ALA A 222 -37.81 -11.61 23.75
C ALA A 222 -39.18 -12.30 23.64
N ASP A 223 -39.53 -12.89 22.49
CA ASP A 223 -40.92 -13.40 22.27
C ASP A 223 -40.99 -14.92 22.09
N ASP A 224 -39.92 -15.67 22.42
CA ASP A 224 -39.99 -17.14 22.36
C ASP A 224 -39.89 -17.78 23.77
N SER A 225 -40.71 -17.30 24.69
CA SER A 225 -41.04 -18.00 25.95
C SER A 225 -42.50 -17.87 26.29
N GLY A 226 -43.29 -18.65 25.59
CA GLY A 226 -44.67 -18.97 25.89
C GLY A 226 -44.87 -20.47 25.98
#